data_7bfca582fe7fef968324668bef229bd4
#
_entry.id   7bfca582fe7fef968324668bef229bd4
#
_cell.length_a   1.000
_cell.length_b   1.000
_cell.length_c   1.000
_cell.angle_alpha   90.00
_cell.angle_beta   90.00
_cell.angle_gamma   90.00
#
_symmetry.space_group_name_H-M   'P 1'
#
loop_
_entity.id
_entity.type
_entity.pdbx_description
1 polymer ?
#
loop_
_entity_poly.entity_id
_entity_poly.type
_entity_poly.pdbx_seq_one_letter_code
_entity_poly.pdbx_strand_id
1 'polypeptide(L)'
;MHMQTPVGYNKRRAAALMEKYDLDAMVVASPLNVWYTTGLPMLHSAANPILEALSNKFPNLGVIHRNGETTVLNWVGFMSVEEFCWADNDVAIFSRDMLGDTLLPTLEEMGFSGGRVGVESDAPKYLLDSLATGDLEVEVQECDELMNELRLVKSEEEIARLTRSMEITQSVTNKCLAVLKEGMTDNELIRFARDAMFAEGADDWNHFTIRFGDSDPEAPGIGRAIQAGEIIRLDLGAVYKGYVSDLNKHALIGQADSEAKGILEGLARLQQWCADNIRPGVNMGELSEAAVDWYDESVPGGAAYLMGHSIGLQVEDMHLFGTLGGPDMAFEENMVFEIEAWENYRDTQLGVEDMYIVTRDGCRKLSALAPEVYEI
;
A
#
# COMPACT_ATOMS: atom_id res chain seq x y z
N MET A 1 -4.61 25.55 19.93
CA MET A 1 -4.49 24.12 19.67
C MET A 1 -3.14 23.85 19.04
N HIS A 2 -2.28 23.04 19.60
CA HIS A 2 -1.07 22.58 18.92
C HIS A 2 -1.47 21.39 18.02
N MET A 3 -1.91 21.69 16.80
CA MET A 3 -2.16 20.65 15.82
C MET A 3 -0.85 19.92 15.51
N GLN A 4 -0.90 18.61 15.40
CA GLN A 4 0.22 17.80 14.96
C GLN A 4 0.55 18.14 13.50
N THR A 5 1.80 17.95 13.09
CA THR A 5 2.17 18.06 11.67
C THR A 5 1.67 16.82 10.93
N PRO A 6 0.96 16.97 9.81
CA PRO A 6 0.58 15.83 8.97
C PRO A 6 1.78 14.98 8.62
N VAL A 7 1.61 13.66 8.68
CA VAL A 7 2.66 12.72 8.27
C VAL A 7 2.81 12.72 6.76
N GLY A 8 1.72 12.53 6.02
CA GLY A 8 1.71 12.46 4.55
C GLY A 8 0.78 13.47 3.88
N TYR A 9 -0.29 13.86 4.56
CA TYR A 9 -1.33 14.69 3.95
C TYR A 9 -0.81 16.06 3.52
N ASN A 10 -0.93 16.34 2.21
CA ASN A 10 -0.51 17.60 1.60
C ASN A 10 -1.73 18.40 1.14
N LYS A 11 -2.11 19.45 1.89
CA LYS A 11 -3.27 20.29 1.59
C LYS A 11 -3.25 20.92 0.19
N ARG A 12 -2.07 21.37 -0.27
CA ARG A 12 -1.95 22.01 -1.60
C ARG A 12 -2.16 20.99 -2.72
N ARG A 13 -1.61 19.77 -2.55
CA ARG A 13 -1.83 18.69 -3.52
C ARG A 13 -3.28 18.25 -3.51
N ALA A 14 -3.89 18.11 -2.34
CA ALA A 14 -5.31 17.79 -2.22
C ALA A 14 -6.19 18.82 -2.95
N ALA A 15 -5.98 20.13 -2.71
CA ALA A 15 -6.72 21.19 -3.40
C ALA A 15 -6.54 21.14 -4.93
N ALA A 16 -5.32 20.91 -5.41
CA ALA A 16 -5.03 20.80 -6.85
C ALA A 16 -5.72 19.57 -7.48
N LEU A 17 -5.74 18.44 -6.77
CA LEU A 17 -6.42 17.24 -7.24
C LEU A 17 -7.94 17.40 -7.21
N MET A 18 -8.50 18.03 -6.19
CA MET A 18 -9.93 18.35 -6.17
C MET A 18 -10.34 19.25 -7.34
N GLU A 19 -9.51 20.20 -7.73
CA GLU A 19 -9.72 20.98 -8.94
C GLU A 19 -9.63 20.14 -10.21
N LYS A 20 -8.63 19.24 -10.32
CA LYS A 20 -8.45 18.31 -11.45
C LYS A 20 -9.65 17.38 -11.64
N TYR A 21 -10.18 16.83 -10.53
CA TYR A 21 -11.31 15.90 -10.53
C TYR A 21 -12.68 16.62 -10.44
N ASP A 22 -12.66 17.94 -10.39
CA ASP A 22 -13.84 18.81 -10.35
C ASP A 22 -14.78 18.50 -9.15
N LEU A 23 -14.19 18.35 -7.96
CA LEU A 23 -14.88 18.13 -6.70
C LEU A 23 -14.93 19.39 -5.85
N ASP A 24 -16.05 19.62 -5.19
CA ASP A 24 -16.26 20.75 -4.28
C ASP A 24 -15.96 20.40 -2.82
N ALA A 25 -16.12 19.13 -2.44
CA ALA A 25 -15.73 18.55 -1.18
C ALA A 25 -15.42 17.05 -1.32
N MET A 26 -14.76 16.46 -0.34
CA MET A 26 -14.63 15.00 -0.20
C MET A 26 -14.99 14.55 1.20
N VAL A 27 -15.54 13.36 1.31
CA VAL A 27 -15.82 12.70 2.59
C VAL A 27 -15.27 11.28 2.54
N VAL A 28 -14.23 11.03 3.32
CA VAL A 28 -13.59 9.71 3.43
C VAL A 28 -14.03 9.01 4.71
N ALA A 29 -14.25 7.70 4.63
CA ALA A 29 -14.77 6.87 5.70
C ALA A 29 -13.87 5.65 6.00
N SER A 30 -13.00 5.24 5.08
CA SER A 30 -12.07 4.14 5.34
C SER A 30 -11.08 4.54 6.45
N PRO A 31 -10.76 3.66 7.40
CA PRO A 31 -9.85 3.98 8.50
C PRO A 31 -8.51 4.55 8.04
N LEU A 32 -7.97 4.04 6.91
CA LEU A 32 -6.71 4.51 6.33
C LEU A 32 -6.80 5.95 5.83
N ASN A 33 -7.82 6.27 5.05
CA ASN A 33 -7.98 7.61 4.49
C ASN A 33 -8.42 8.63 5.55
N VAL A 34 -9.21 8.22 6.55
CA VAL A 34 -9.50 9.06 7.71
C VAL A 34 -8.21 9.39 8.46
N TRP A 35 -7.36 8.39 8.75
CA TRP A 35 -6.07 8.67 9.39
C TRP A 35 -5.17 9.55 8.51
N TYR A 36 -5.03 9.23 7.24
CA TYR A 36 -4.17 9.97 6.31
C TYR A 36 -4.54 11.45 6.22
N THR A 37 -5.83 11.75 6.18
CA THR A 37 -6.33 13.12 6.03
C THR A 37 -6.42 13.90 7.34
N THR A 38 -6.66 13.23 8.45
CA THR A 38 -7.00 13.88 9.72
C THR A 38 -6.06 13.59 10.89
N GLY A 39 -5.34 12.46 10.84
CA GLY A 39 -4.50 11.97 11.94
C GLY A 39 -5.27 11.18 13.00
N LEU A 40 -6.57 10.97 12.84
CA LEU A 40 -7.31 10.13 13.78
C LEU A 40 -6.71 8.71 13.76
N PRO A 41 -6.30 8.14 14.92
CA PRO A 41 -5.57 6.88 14.94
C PRO A 41 -6.30 5.76 14.20
N MET A 42 -5.57 5.04 13.35
CA MET A 42 -6.07 3.83 12.71
C MET A 42 -6.29 2.76 13.77
N LEU A 43 -7.45 2.12 13.72
CA LEU A 43 -7.90 1.22 14.77
C LEU A 43 -7.05 -0.06 14.85
N HIS A 44 -6.55 -0.56 13.71
CA HIS A 44 -5.69 -1.74 13.66
C HIS A 44 -4.29 -1.48 14.26
N SER A 45 -3.73 -0.29 14.05
CA SER A 45 -2.43 0.07 14.66
C SER A 45 -2.50 0.24 16.19
N ALA A 46 -3.70 0.38 16.73
CA ALA A 46 -3.94 0.41 18.17
C ALA A 46 -3.94 -1.00 18.81
N ALA A 47 -3.70 -2.06 18.05
CA ALA A 47 -3.77 -3.45 18.49
C ALA A 47 -5.06 -3.80 19.25
N ASN A 48 -6.18 -3.16 18.85
CA ASN A 48 -7.48 -3.34 19.51
C ASN A 48 -8.53 -3.81 18.49
N PRO A 49 -8.66 -5.12 18.26
CA PRO A 49 -9.59 -5.68 17.29
C PRO A 49 -11.07 -5.37 17.60
N ILE A 50 -11.39 -5.01 18.85
CA ILE A 50 -12.76 -4.58 19.21
C ILE A 50 -13.10 -3.26 18.56
N LEU A 51 -12.15 -2.30 18.54
CA LEU A 51 -12.36 -0.99 17.91
C LEU A 51 -12.49 -1.13 16.39
N GLU A 52 -11.69 -1.98 15.77
CA GLU A 52 -11.82 -2.30 14.35
C GLU A 52 -13.21 -2.89 14.04
N ALA A 53 -13.67 -3.88 14.80
CA ALA A 53 -15.00 -4.47 14.66
C ALA A 53 -16.13 -3.46 14.87
N LEU A 54 -15.91 -2.39 15.64
CA LEU A 54 -16.87 -1.33 15.91
C LEU A 54 -16.79 -0.17 14.92
N SER A 55 -15.77 -0.07 14.09
CA SER A 55 -15.57 1.04 13.15
C SER A 55 -16.78 1.27 12.23
N ASN A 56 -17.42 0.21 11.77
CA ASN A 56 -18.66 0.26 10.97
C ASN A 56 -19.91 0.70 11.77
N LYS A 57 -19.85 0.71 13.09
CA LYS A 57 -20.96 1.11 13.95
C LYS A 57 -20.83 2.55 14.44
N PHE A 58 -19.62 3.00 14.60
CA PHE A 58 -19.27 4.33 15.10
C PHE A 58 -18.45 5.04 14.05
N PRO A 59 -19.08 5.84 13.18
CA PRO A 59 -18.42 6.46 12.06
C PRO A 59 -17.37 7.47 12.54
N ASN A 60 -16.18 7.35 11.96
CA ASN A 60 -15.18 8.41 11.96
C ASN A 60 -15.01 8.81 10.50
N LEU A 61 -15.09 10.11 10.21
CA LEU A 61 -15.00 10.61 8.85
C LEU A 61 -13.94 11.71 8.75
N GLY A 62 -13.27 11.76 7.61
CA GLY A 62 -12.49 12.91 7.19
C GLY A 62 -13.30 13.70 6.17
N VAL A 63 -13.55 14.98 6.44
CA VAL A 63 -14.16 15.90 5.48
C VAL A 63 -13.07 16.83 4.97
N ILE A 64 -12.87 16.84 3.65
CA ILE A 64 -11.85 17.63 2.97
C ILE A 64 -12.55 18.72 2.17
N HIS A 65 -12.22 19.96 2.46
CA HIS A 65 -12.72 21.11 1.73
C HIS A 65 -11.90 21.35 0.45
N ARG A 66 -12.50 22.03 -0.54
CA ARG A 66 -11.87 22.33 -1.84
C ARG A 66 -10.48 23.01 -1.73
N ASN A 67 -10.21 23.74 -0.64
CA ASN A 67 -8.89 24.35 -0.38
C ASN A 67 -7.88 23.40 0.30
N GLY A 68 -8.25 22.15 0.53
CA GLY A 68 -7.44 21.14 1.20
C GLY A 68 -7.46 21.21 2.74
N GLU A 69 -8.23 22.10 3.36
CA GLU A 69 -8.48 22.06 4.80
C GLU A 69 -9.33 20.85 5.17
N THR A 70 -9.11 20.32 6.37
CA THR A 70 -9.77 19.09 6.82
C THR A 70 -10.53 19.30 8.12
N THR A 71 -11.66 18.60 8.22
CA THR A 71 -12.42 18.46 9.46
C THR A 71 -12.54 16.98 9.77
N VAL A 72 -12.20 16.56 10.98
CA VAL A 72 -12.50 15.22 11.45
C VAL A 72 -13.85 15.18 12.12
N LEU A 73 -14.72 14.30 11.65
CA LEU A 73 -15.93 13.94 12.38
C LEU A 73 -15.61 12.69 13.18
N ASN A 74 -15.49 12.84 14.51
CA ASN A 74 -15.06 11.73 15.35
C ASN A 74 -16.16 11.26 16.30
N TRP A 75 -16.26 9.95 16.50
CA TRP A 75 -17.12 9.40 17.51
C TRP A 75 -16.58 9.76 18.91
N VAL A 76 -17.46 10.24 19.79
CA VAL A 76 -17.13 10.72 21.13
C VAL A 76 -16.41 9.71 22.05
N GLY A 77 -16.28 8.45 21.65
CA GLY A 77 -15.42 7.49 22.32
C GLY A 77 -13.93 7.77 22.24
N PHE A 78 -13.50 8.63 21.29
CA PHE A 78 -12.12 9.07 21.14
C PHE A 78 -11.96 10.44 21.84
N MET A 79 -11.51 10.40 23.08
CA MET A 79 -11.48 11.58 23.96
C MET A 79 -10.24 12.47 23.81
N SER A 80 -9.21 12.01 23.07
CA SER A 80 -7.90 12.71 22.95
C SER A 80 -7.56 13.03 21.50
N VAL A 81 -8.53 13.49 20.72
CA VAL A 81 -8.34 13.85 19.30
C VAL A 81 -7.18 14.86 19.14
N GLU A 82 -7.07 15.83 20.04
CA GLU A 82 -6.04 16.87 20.01
C GLU A 82 -4.60 16.35 20.11
N GLU A 83 -4.40 15.18 20.69
CA GLU A 83 -3.05 14.58 20.84
C GLU A 83 -2.54 13.93 19.55
N PHE A 84 -3.44 13.54 18.65
CA PHE A 84 -3.12 12.72 17.48
C PHE A 84 -3.44 13.41 16.16
N CYS A 85 -4.51 14.23 16.13
CA CYS A 85 -5.04 14.78 14.89
C CYS A 85 -4.27 16.00 14.40
N TRP A 86 -4.15 16.08 13.08
CA TRP A 86 -3.71 17.28 12.35
C TRP A 86 -4.83 17.93 11.54
N ALA A 87 -6.07 17.45 11.65
CA ALA A 87 -7.23 18.12 11.06
C ALA A 87 -7.37 19.55 11.55
N ASP A 88 -7.81 20.46 10.69
CA ASP A 88 -7.98 21.88 11.03
C ASP A 88 -9.10 22.09 12.04
N ASN A 89 -10.14 21.24 11.96
CA ASN A 89 -11.29 21.26 12.86
C ASN A 89 -11.65 19.85 13.30
N ASP A 90 -12.33 19.74 14.44
CA ASP A 90 -12.94 18.51 14.90
C ASP A 90 -14.40 18.71 15.30
N VAL A 91 -15.24 17.74 14.98
CA VAL A 91 -16.67 17.72 15.28
C VAL A 91 -17.03 16.37 15.88
N ALA A 92 -17.69 16.38 17.04
CA ALA A 92 -18.08 15.14 17.72
C ALA A 92 -19.37 14.57 17.13
N ILE A 93 -19.36 13.26 16.85
CA ILE A 93 -20.53 12.47 16.45
C ILE A 93 -20.95 11.59 17.63
N PHE A 94 -22.21 11.67 18.03
CA PHE A 94 -22.73 10.87 19.15
C PHE A 94 -23.35 9.53 18.71
N SER A 95 -23.89 9.48 17.53
CA SER A 95 -24.45 8.26 16.94
C SER A 95 -24.47 8.32 15.43
N ARG A 96 -24.54 7.16 14.79
CA ARG A 96 -24.66 7.05 13.33
C ARG A 96 -25.95 7.68 12.80
N ASP A 97 -27.04 7.61 13.57
CA ASP A 97 -28.34 8.15 13.17
C ASP A 97 -28.34 9.69 13.14
N MET A 98 -27.37 10.34 13.81
CA MET A 98 -27.18 11.79 13.82
C MET A 98 -26.16 12.25 12.79
N LEU A 99 -25.65 11.38 11.93
CA LEU A 99 -24.58 11.74 11.00
C LEU A 99 -25.03 12.83 10.01
N GLY A 100 -26.24 12.71 9.44
CA GLY A 100 -26.78 13.72 8.53
C GLY A 100 -26.90 15.10 9.17
N ASP A 101 -27.35 15.16 10.43
CA ASP A 101 -27.49 16.39 11.20
C ASP A 101 -26.14 17.02 11.59
N THR A 102 -25.05 16.32 11.38
CA THR A 102 -23.68 16.79 11.67
C THR A 102 -22.90 17.06 10.39
N LEU A 103 -22.92 16.14 9.43
CA LEU A 103 -22.13 16.21 8.21
C LEU A 103 -22.54 17.37 7.29
N LEU A 104 -23.84 17.53 7.03
CA LEU A 104 -24.31 18.59 6.14
C LEU A 104 -24.02 20.00 6.70
N PRO A 105 -24.31 20.31 7.98
CA PRO A 105 -23.87 21.57 8.57
C PRO A 105 -22.35 21.77 8.55
N THR A 106 -21.57 20.71 8.74
CA THR A 106 -20.11 20.79 8.62
C THR A 106 -19.67 21.21 7.22
N LEU A 107 -20.27 20.62 6.18
CA LEU A 107 -20.00 21.02 4.79
C LEU A 107 -20.40 22.48 4.53
N GLU A 108 -21.56 22.94 5.03
CA GLU A 108 -22.00 24.33 4.92
C GLU A 108 -21.07 25.30 5.64
N GLU A 109 -20.62 24.99 6.85
CA GLU A 109 -19.64 25.79 7.61
C GLU A 109 -18.29 25.90 6.90
N MET A 110 -17.90 24.88 6.13
CA MET A 110 -16.73 24.88 5.26
C MET A 110 -16.96 25.65 3.94
N GLY A 111 -18.16 26.18 3.72
CA GLY A 111 -18.53 26.97 2.54
C GLY A 111 -19.09 26.18 1.38
N PHE A 112 -19.41 24.90 1.56
CA PHE A 112 -20.11 24.11 0.56
C PHE A 112 -21.59 24.51 0.51
N SER A 113 -22.08 24.86 -0.66
CA SER A 113 -23.47 25.31 -0.87
C SER A 113 -24.24 24.43 -1.87
N GLY A 114 -23.72 23.23 -2.14
CA GLY A 114 -24.17 22.31 -3.16
C GLY A 114 -23.09 22.08 -4.22
N GLY A 115 -23.10 20.93 -4.87
CA GLY A 115 -22.12 20.53 -5.88
C GLY A 115 -21.68 19.09 -5.75
N ARG A 116 -20.47 18.80 -6.23
CA ARG A 116 -19.92 17.44 -6.26
C ARG A 116 -19.13 17.10 -5.02
N VAL A 117 -19.53 16.01 -4.38
CA VAL A 117 -18.85 15.45 -3.20
C VAL A 117 -18.22 14.12 -3.57
N GLY A 118 -16.88 14.05 -3.47
CA GLY A 118 -16.13 12.81 -3.61
C GLY A 118 -16.34 11.90 -2.41
N VAL A 119 -16.62 10.62 -2.66
CA VAL A 119 -16.79 9.58 -1.64
C VAL A 119 -16.09 8.31 -2.12
N GLU A 120 -15.52 7.54 -1.22
CA GLU A 120 -14.89 6.26 -1.56
C GLU A 120 -15.91 5.26 -2.13
N SER A 121 -15.50 4.42 -3.07
CA SER A 121 -16.39 3.44 -3.75
C SER A 121 -17.00 2.42 -2.79
N ASP A 122 -16.30 2.09 -1.71
CA ASP A 122 -16.75 1.20 -0.64
C ASP A 122 -17.41 1.94 0.54
N ALA A 123 -17.72 3.22 0.36
CA ALA A 123 -18.31 4.06 1.39
C ALA A 123 -19.57 3.41 1.99
N PRO A 124 -19.71 3.42 3.31
CA PRO A 124 -20.84 2.79 3.94
C PRO A 124 -22.16 3.47 3.58
N LYS A 125 -23.20 2.67 3.37
CA LYS A 125 -24.54 3.14 2.95
C LYS A 125 -25.07 4.30 3.82
N TYR A 126 -24.81 4.28 5.12
CA TYR A 126 -25.28 5.34 6.02
C TYR A 126 -24.68 6.72 5.69
N LEU A 127 -23.46 6.76 5.14
CA LEU A 127 -22.85 8.00 4.69
C LEU A 127 -23.59 8.54 3.45
N LEU A 128 -23.83 7.67 2.46
CA LEU A 128 -24.57 8.06 1.24
C LEU A 128 -25.99 8.51 1.58
N ASP A 129 -26.68 7.79 2.46
CA ASP A 129 -28.03 8.19 2.94
C ASP A 129 -27.98 9.57 3.63
N SER A 130 -26.93 9.86 4.42
CA SER A 130 -26.77 11.14 5.11
C SER A 130 -26.58 12.30 4.14
N LEU A 131 -25.79 12.10 3.09
CA LEU A 131 -25.59 13.10 2.03
C LEU A 131 -26.89 13.38 1.23
N ALA A 132 -27.78 12.38 1.11
CA ALA A 132 -29.03 12.47 0.35
C ALA A 132 -30.21 13.06 1.13
N THR A 133 -30.11 13.27 2.45
CA THR A 133 -31.26 13.63 3.32
C THR A 133 -31.45 15.13 3.57
N GLY A 134 -30.50 15.99 3.14
CA GLY A 134 -30.55 17.43 3.41
C GLY A 134 -31.15 18.25 2.27
N ASP A 135 -31.22 19.56 2.52
CA ASP A 135 -31.66 20.56 1.52
C ASP A 135 -30.54 20.94 0.53
N LEU A 136 -29.29 20.47 0.76
CA LEU A 136 -28.17 20.69 -0.15
C LEU A 136 -28.29 19.78 -1.39
N GLU A 137 -28.09 20.35 -2.55
CA GLU A 137 -27.97 19.59 -3.78
C GLU A 137 -26.57 18.95 -3.83
N VAL A 138 -26.48 17.66 -3.47
CA VAL A 138 -25.24 16.88 -3.48
C VAL A 138 -25.26 15.89 -4.63
N GLU A 139 -24.26 16.00 -5.50
CA GLU A 139 -23.93 14.98 -6.51
C GLU A 139 -22.74 14.18 -5.99
N VAL A 140 -22.96 12.87 -5.72
CA VAL A 140 -21.91 11.98 -5.24
C VAL A 140 -21.07 11.46 -6.39
N GLN A 141 -19.76 11.53 -6.29
CA GLN A 141 -18.78 10.99 -7.24
C GLN A 141 -17.74 10.13 -6.49
N GLU A 142 -17.27 9.05 -7.12
CA GLU A 142 -16.17 8.25 -6.56
C GLU A 142 -14.86 9.05 -6.53
N CYS A 143 -14.08 8.92 -5.45
CA CYS A 143 -12.83 9.66 -5.25
C CYS A 143 -11.60 8.75 -5.01
N ASP A 144 -11.71 7.44 -5.25
CA ASP A 144 -10.61 6.49 -5.01
C ASP A 144 -9.36 6.84 -5.81
N GLU A 145 -9.50 7.16 -7.09
CA GLU A 145 -8.38 7.57 -7.95
C GLU A 145 -7.69 8.83 -7.40
N LEU A 146 -8.47 9.82 -6.95
CA LEU A 146 -7.93 11.04 -6.35
C LEU A 146 -7.16 10.70 -5.06
N MET A 147 -7.71 9.86 -4.20
CA MET A 147 -7.06 9.48 -2.95
C MET A 147 -5.78 8.69 -3.21
N ASN A 148 -5.76 7.79 -4.18
CA ASN A 148 -4.56 7.07 -4.59
C ASN A 148 -3.49 8.03 -5.12
N GLU A 149 -3.87 8.96 -6.01
CA GLU A 149 -2.95 9.96 -6.56
C GLU A 149 -2.42 10.93 -5.48
N LEU A 150 -3.26 11.26 -4.48
CA LEU A 150 -2.86 12.09 -3.35
C LEU A 150 -1.79 11.40 -2.48
N ARG A 151 -1.92 10.08 -2.25
CA ARG A 151 -0.99 9.27 -1.45
C ARG A 151 0.26 8.83 -2.22
N LEU A 152 0.26 9.01 -3.55
CA LEU A 152 1.32 8.49 -4.41
C LEU A 152 2.68 9.16 -4.14
N VAL A 153 2.71 10.48 -3.93
CA VAL A 153 3.94 11.24 -3.61
C VAL A 153 4.09 11.35 -2.09
N LYS A 154 5.14 10.72 -1.58
CA LYS A 154 5.40 10.58 -0.15
C LYS A 154 6.13 11.78 0.44
N SER A 155 5.82 12.11 1.68
CA SER A 155 6.62 13.03 2.50
C SER A 155 7.93 12.37 2.95
N GLU A 156 8.87 13.18 3.48
CA GLU A 156 10.11 12.65 4.08
C GLU A 156 9.83 11.70 5.26
N GLU A 157 8.82 11.98 6.08
CA GLU A 157 8.43 11.12 7.21
C GLU A 157 7.83 9.78 6.73
N GLU A 158 7.00 9.79 5.68
CA GLU A 158 6.49 8.56 5.07
C GLU A 158 7.62 7.71 4.51
N ILE A 159 8.57 8.33 3.79
CA ILE A 159 9.74 7.64 3.24
C ILE A 159 10.59 7.02 4.36
N ALA A 160 10.77 7.74 5.48
CA ALA A 160 11.50 7.20 6.63
C ALA A 160 10.80 5.98 7.24
N ARG A 161 9.48 6.00 7.34
CA ARG A 161 8.68 4.86 7.84
C ARG A 161 8.73 3.66 6.89
N LEU A 162 8.57 3.89 5.60
CA LEU A 162 8.67 2.87 4.55
C LEU A 162 10.06 2.23 4.53
N THR A 163 11.11 3.06 4.62
CA THR A 163 12.49 2.56 4.70
C THR A 163 12.68 1.67 5.93
N ARG A 164 12.16 2.09 7.10
CA ARG A 164 12.26 1.27 8.32
C ARG A 164 11.45 -0.03 8.22
N SER A 165 10.25 0.02 7.64
CA SER A 165 9.45 -1.17 7.37
C SER A 165 10.21 -2.16 6.47
N MET A 166 10.83 -1.68 5.38
CA MET A 166 11.65 -2.50 4.48
C MET A 166 12.89 -3.09 5.19
N GLU A 167 13.58 -2.32 6.04
CA GLU A 167 14.71 -2.84 6.83
C GLU A 167 14.28 -4.01 7.73
N ILE A 168 13.11 -3.90 8.36
CA ILE A 168 12.56 -4.98 9.20
C ILE A 168 12.27 -6.21 8.34
N THR A 169 11.55 -6.04 7.24
CA THR A 169 11.20 -7.13 6.33
C THR A 169 12.43 -7.84 5.79
N GLN A 170 13.43 -7.08 5.34
CA GLN A 170 14.69 -7.66 4.87
C GLN A 170 15.45 -8.44 5.97
N SER A 171 15.49 -7.91 7.21
CA SER A 171 16.08 -8.61 8.35
C SER A 171 15.37 -9.93 8.62
N VAL A 172 14.04 -9.92 8.61
CA VAL A 172 13.22 -11.10 8.84
C VAL A 172 13.36 -12.12 7.71
N THR A 173 13.38 -11.68 6.44
CA THR A 173 13.65 -12.56 5.29
C THR A 173 14.98 -13.29 5.46
N ASN A 174 16.05 -12.58 5.82
CA ASN A 174 17.34 -13.20 6.10
C ASN A 174 17.29 -14.24 7.24
N LYS A 175 16.53 -13.95 8.30
CA LYS A 175 16.33 -14.89 9.40
C LYS A 175 15.53 -16.12 8.99
N CYS A 176 14.51 -15.95 8.13
CA CYS A 176 13.75 -17.05 7.56
C CYS A 176 14.66 -17.95 6.72
N LEU A 177 15.46 -17.37 5.82
CA LEU A 177 16.46 -18.11 5.03
C LEU A 177 17.42 -18.91 5.91
N ALA A 178 17.87 -18.35 7.03
CA ALA A 178 18.81 -18.99 7.94
C ALA A 178 18.22 -20.18 8.74
N VAL A 179 16.91 -20.26 8.92
CA VAL A 179 16.26 -21.36 9.67
C VAL A 179 15.57 -22.38 8.79
N LEU A 180 15.42 -22.09 7.49
CA LEU A 180 14.85 -23.02 6.53
C LEU A 180 15.58 -24.35 6.50
N LYS A 181 14.84 -25.45 6.48
CA LYS A 181 15.35 -26.82 6.38
C LYS A 181 14.26 -27.75 5.90
N GLU A 182 14.66 -28.87 5.29
CA GLU A 182 13.74 -29.94 4.91
C GLU A 182 12.87 -30.38 6.11
N GLY A 183 11.59 -30.62 5.85
CA GLY A 183 10.59 -31.02 6.84
C GLY A 183 10.00 -29.89 7.69
N MET A 184 10.51 -28.66 7.59
CA MET A 184 9.88 -27.50 8.20
C MET A 184 8.53 -27.22 7.55
N THR A 185 7.52 -26.93 8.34
CA THR A 185 6.19 -26.60 7.81
C THR A 185 6.02 -25.10 7.54
N ASP A 186 5.14 -24.75 6.61
CA ASP A 186 4.72 -23.38 6.32
C ASP A 186 4.26 -22.67 7.60
N ASN A 187 3.43 -23.31 8.43
CA ASN A 187 2.96 -22.78 9.70
C ASN A 187 4.09 -22.49 10.70
N GLU A 188 5.15 -23.29 10.71
CA GLU A 188 6.33 -23.05 11.56
C GLU A 188 7.10 -21.83 11.06
N LEU A 189 7.28 -21.70 9.76
CA LEU A 189 7.97 -20.57 9.15
C LEU A 189 7.20 -19.26 9.33
N ILE A 190 5.87 -19.25 9.07
CA ILE A 190 5.01 -18.08 9.30
C ILE A 190 5.06 -17.61 10.75
N ARG A 191 4.96 -18.53 11.72
CA ARG A 191 5.08 -18.16 13.14
C ARG A 191 6.45 -17.55 13.46
N PHE A 192 7.51 -18.17 12.95
CA PHE A 192 8.85 -17.66 13.14
C PHE A 192 9.01 -16.25 12.56
N ALA A 193 8.53 -16.02 11.32
CA ALA A 193 8.59 -14.72 10.66
C ALA A 193 7.83 -13.63 11.45
N ARG A 194 6.62 -13.94 11.93
CA ARG A 194 5.83 -13.02 12.77
C ARG A 194 6.55 -12.64 14.05
N ASP A 195 7.05 -13.64 14.79
CA ASP A 195 7.78 -13.39 16.04
C ASP A 195 9.04 -12.55 15.77
N ALA A 196 9.74 -12.81 14.68
CA ALA A 196 10.90 -12.05 14.27
C ALA A 196 10.55 -10.60 13.87
N MET A 197 9.41 -10.33 13.20
CA MET A 197 8.96 -8.98 12.86
C MET A 197 8.73 -8.13 14.11
N PHE A 198 7.98 -8.66 15.08
CA PHE A 198 7.78 -7.96 16.36
C PHE A 198 9.08 -7.75 17.13
N ALA A 199 9.99 -8.71 17.11
CA ALA A 199 11.31 -8.57 17.76
C ALA A 199 12.19 -7.49 17.10
N GLU A 200 12.02 -7.22 15.79
CA GLU A 200 12.69 -6.14 15.05
C GLU A 200 12.02 -4.77 15.24
N GLY A 201 10.86 -4.73 15.90
CA GLY A 201 10.13 -3.51 16.21
C GLY A 201 9.08 -3.12 15.18
N ALA A 202 8.56 -4.07 14.41
CA ALA A 202 7.32 -3.87 13.65
C ALA A 202 6.13 -3.67 14.59
N ASP A 203 5.18 -2.84 14.19
CA ASP A 203 3.90 -2.69 14.90
C ASP A 203 2.96 -3.86 14.56
N ASP A 204 3.07 -4.39 13.34
CA ASP A 204 2.30 -5.52 12.85
C ASP A 204 3.02 -6.17 11.64
N TRP A 205 2.42 -7.22 11.12
CA TRP A 205 2.78 -7.83 9.83
C TRP A 205 1.69 -7.46 8.80
N ASN A 206 2.09 -7.24 7.56
CA ASN A 206 1.14 -6.95 6.49
C ASN A 206 0.63 -8.25 5.86
N HIS A 207 1.55 -9.08 5.34
CA HIS A 207 1.21 -10.36 4.71
C HIS A 207 2.34 -11.38 4.88
N PHE A 208 2.00 -12.65 4.64
CA PHE A 208 2.90 -13.79 4.49
C PHE A 208 2.36 -14.68 3.37
N THR A 209 2.76 -14.37 2.16
CA THR A 209 2.47 -15.19 0.97
C THR A 209 3.59 -16.21 0.80
N ILE A 210 3.70 -17.14 1.76
CA ILE A 210 4.76 -18.16 1.79
C ILE A 210 4.27 -19.40 1.08
N ARG A 211 4.95 -19.75 -0.02
CA ARG A 211 4.64 -20.89 -0.87
C ARG A 211 5.74 -21.92 -0.82
N PHE A 212 5.35 -23.20 -0.72
CA PHE A 212 6.23 -24.34 -0.84
C PHE A 212 5.84 -25.17 -2.08
N GLY A 213 6.74 -25.24 -3.08
CA GLY A 213 6.52 -25.98 -4.31
C GLY A 213 5.29 -25.49 -5.09
N ASP A 214 4.32 -26.36 -5.30
CA ASP A 214 3.09 -26.16 -6.07
C ASP A 214 1.88 -25.68 -5.22
N SER A 215 2.09 -25.37 -3.94
CA SER A 215 1.00 -24.86 -3.08
C SER A 215 0.52 -23.50 -3.56
N ASP A 216 -0.77 -23.19 -3.31
CA ASP A 216 -1.35 -21.88 -3.57
C ASP A 216 -0.62 -20.81 -2.72
N PRO A 217 -0.05 -19.76 -3.31
CA PRO A 217 0.66 -18.72 -2.56
C PRO A 217 -0.25 -17.94 -1.62
N GLU A 218 -1.52 -17.77 -1.97
CA GLU A 218 -2.49 -17.01 -1.19
C GLU A 218 -3.17 -17.87 -0.09
N ALA A 219 -2.91 -19.18 -0.08
CA ALA A 219 -3.47 -20.04 0.95
C ALA A 219 -2.84 -19.73 2.33
N PRO A 220 -3.63 -19.75 3.40
CA PRO A 220 -3.08 -19.72 4.75
C PRO A 220 -2.19 -20.94 4.97
N GLY A 221 -1.23 -20.88 5.90
CA GLY A 221 -0.41 -22.02 6.26
C GLY A 221 -1.28 -23.24 6.63
N ILE A 222 -1.11 -24.33 5.91
CA ILE A 222 -1.91 -25.57 6.03
C ILE A 222 -1.16 -26.70 6.73
N GLY A 223 0.06 -26.45 7.18
CA GLY A 223 0.93 -27.46 7.81
C GLY A 223 1.70 -28.31 6.79
N ARG A 224 1.83 -27.86 5.54
CA ARG A 224 2.63 -28.53 4.51
C ARG A 224 4.12 -28.41 4.85
N ALA A 225 4.79 -29.55 4.86
CA ALA A 225 6.25 -29.62 5.08
C ALA A 225 7.00 -29.46 3.76
N ILE A 226 8.05 -28.64 3.77
CA ILE A 226 8.94 -28.46 2.62
C ILE A 226 9.72 -29.74 2.34
N GLN A 227 9.91 -30.06 1.06
CA GLN A 227 10.68 -31.20 0.57
C GLN A 227 11.99 -30.70 -0.07
N ALA A 228 13.00 -31.58 -0.09
CA ALA A 228 14.21 -31.31 -0.85
C ALA A 228 13.90 -31.11 -2.34
N GLY A 229 14.51 -30.10 -2.96
CA GLY A 229 14.33 -29.75 -4.37
C GLY A 229 13.12 -28.89 -4.67
N GLU A 230 12.31 -28.53 -3.68
CA GLU A 230 11.20 -27.59 -3.87
C GLU A 230 11.65 -26.12 -3.75
N ILE A 231 11.06 -25.28 -4.60
CA ILE A 231 11.17 -23.83 -4.49
C ILE A 231 10.30 -23.35 -3.34
N ILE A 232 10.84 -22.42 -2.56
CA ILE A 232 10.16 -21.73 -1.48
C ILE A 232 10.05 -20.27 -1.88
N ARG A 233 8.84 -19.75 -2.03
CA ARG A 233 8.59 -18.33 -2.14
C ARG A 233 8.50 -17.74 -0.72
N LEU A 234 9.26 -16.69 -0.48
CA LEU A 234 9.21 -15.86 0.72
C LEU A 234 8.78 -14.47 0.30
N ASP A 235 7.50 -14.23 0.38
CA ASP A 235 6.87 -12.98 0.04
C ASP A 235 6.18 -12.47 1.31
N LEU A 236 6.72 -11.38 1.85
CA LEU A 236 6.32 -10.90 3.17
C LEU A 236 6.57 -9.41 3.36
N GLY A 237 5.72 -8.81 4.19
CA GLY A 237 5.78 -7.41 4.51
C GLY A 237 5.53 -7.10 5.98
N ALA A 238 6.31 -6.17 6.54
CA ALA A 238 6.12 -5.63 7.87
C ALA A 238 5.24 -4.37 7.82
N VAL A 239 4.67 -4.01 8.97
CA VAL A 239 4.04 -2.70 9.21
C VAL A 239 4.86 -1.94 10.23
N TYR A 240 5.27 -0.71 9.88
CA TYR A 240 5.93 0.18 10.81
C TYR A 240 5.26 1.57 10.82
N LYS A 241 4.68 1.94 11.95
CA LYS A 241 3.90 3.19 12.13
C LYS A 241 2.84 3.40 11.04
N GLY A 242 2.15 2.30 10.68
CA GLY A 242 1.10 2.28 9.68
C GLY A 242 1.56 2.12 8.23
N TYR A 243 2.86 2.19 7.94
CA TYR A 243 3.41 2.04 6.58
C TYR A 243 3.91 0.61 6.35
N VAL A 244 3.59 0.07 5.19
CA VAL A 244 3.87 -1.33 4.85
C VAL A 244 5.06 -1.43 3.90
N SER A 245 5.70 -2.58 3.90
CA SER A 245 6.72 -2.95 2.91
C SER A 245 6.36 -4.26 2.25
N ASP A 246 6.96 -4.53 1.11
CA ASP A 246 6.80 -5.75 0.35
C ASP A 246 8.15 -6.25 -0.16
N LEU A 247 8.38 -7.56 -0.09
CA LEU A 247 9.63 -8.16 -0.53
C LEU A 247 9.44 -9.64 -0.86
N ASN A 248 9.70 -10.01 -2.09
CA ASN A 248 9.67 -11.41 -2.53
C ASN A 248 11.09 -11.93 -2.79
N LYS A 249 11.43 -13.06 -2.16
CA LYS A 249 12.65 -13.81 -2.42
C LYS A 249 12.37 -15.31 -2.49
N HIS A 250 13.22 -16.01 -3.23
CA HIS A 250 13.09 -17.44 -3.43
C HIS A 250 14.24 -18.21 -2.80
N ALA A 251 13.93 -19.34 -2.17
CA ALA A 251 14.90 -20.27 -1.64
C ALA A 251 14.63 -21.70 -2.17
N LEU A 252 15.62 -22.57 -2.06
CA LEU A 252 15.54 -23.98 -2.44
C LEU A 252 16.37 -24.80 -1.46
N ILE A 253 15.80 -25.92 -0.97
CA ILE A 253 16.57 -26.92 -0.24
C ILE A 253 17.33 -27.77 -1.25
N GLY A 254 18.61 -27.44 -1.45
CA GLY A 254 19.47 -28.07 -2.44
C GLY A 254 20.06 -27.10 -3.45
N GLN A 255 20.22 -27.51 -4.70
CA GLN A 255 20.80 -26.68 -5.76
C GLN A 255 19.77 -26.37 -6.86
N ALA A 256 19.64 -25.10 -7.19
CA ALA A 256 18.83 -24.65 -8.31
C ALA A 256 19.48 -25.06 -9.63
N ASP A 257 18.66 -25.54 -10.57
CA ASP A 257 19.12 -25.87 -11.91
C ASP A 257 19.36 -24.60 -12.77
N SER A 258 19.88 -24.83 -13.98
CA SER A 258 20.20 -23.73 -14.91
C SER A 258 18.96 -22.99 -15.42
N GLU A 259 17.80 -23.65 -15.48
CA GLU A 259 16.54 -23.05 -15.92
C GLU A 259 16.05 -22.05 -14.88
N ALA A 260 15.95 -22.42 -13.60
CA ALA A 260 15.55 -21.54 -12.52
C ALA A 260 16.48 -20.32 -12.40
N LYS A 261 17.81 -20.56 -12.49
CA LYS A 261 18.79 -19.47 -12.47
C LYS A 261 18.63 -18.52 -13.66
N GLY A 262 18.43 -19.07 -14.86
CA GLY A 262 18.24 -18.29 -16.08
C GLY A 262 16.98 -17.42 -16.05
N ILE A 263 15.87 -17.94 -15.52
CA ILE A 263 14.62 -17.18 -15.34
C ILE A 263 14.87 -16.00 -14.39
N LEU A 264 15.42 -16.25 -13.20
CA LEU A 264 15.65 -15.16 -12.22
C LEU A 264 16.67 -14.12 -12.72
N GLU A 265 17.70 -14.54 -13.45
CA GLU A 265 18.63 -13.60 -14.11
C GLU A 265 17.91 -12.73 -15.15
N GLY A 266 16.98 -13.31 -15.92
CA GLY A 266 16.14 -12.57 -16.88
C GLY A 266 15.25 -11.54 -16.20
N LEU A 267 14.52 -11.97 -15.16
CA LEU A 267 13.64 -11.11 -14.38
C LEU A 267 14.41 -10.00 -13.64
N ALA A 268 15.56 -10.32 -13.04
CA ALA A 268 16.42 -9.34 -12.40
C ALA A 268 16.92 -8.26 -13.38
N ARG A 269 17.23 -8.64 -14.64
CA ARG A 269 17.60 -7.68 -15.68
C ARG A 269 16.41 -6.81 -16.09
N LEU A 270 15.19 -7.36 -16.16
CA LEU A 270 13.97 -6.58 -16.42
C LEU A 270 13.72 -5.56 -15.30
N GLN A 271 13.79 -5.99 -14.04
CA GLN A 271 13.66 -5.13 -12.88
C GLN A 271 14.69 -3.99 -12.91
N GLN A 272 15.96 -4.32 -13.19
CA GLN A 272 17.03 -3.32 -13.29
C GLN A 272 16.81 -2.36 -14.46
N TRP A 273 16.37 -2.87 -15.62
CA TRP A 273 16.07 -2.04 -16.78
C TRP A 273 14.94 -1.03 -16.46
N CYS A 274 13.87 -1.48 -15.79
CA CYS A 274 12.82 -0.56 -15.32
C CYS A 274 13.41 0.52 -14.39
N ALA A 275 14.19 0.10 -13.40
CA ALA A 275 14.82 1.02 -12.46
C ALA A 275 15.72 2.05 -13.13
N ASP A 276 16.50 1.65 -14.16
CA ASP A 276 17.39 2.55 -14.90
C ASP A 276 16.64 3.56 -15.78
N ASN A 277 15.39 3.26 -16.15
CA ASN A 277 14.57 4.11 -17.01
C ASN A 277 13.53 4.95 -16.24
N ILE A 278 13.33 4.70 -14.95
CA ILE A 278 12.42 5.49 -14.12
C ILE A 278 13.13 6.73 -13.56
N ARG A 279 12.54 7.89 -13.81
CA ARG A 279 12.93 9.20 -13.25
C ARG A 279 11.75 10.16 -13.35
N PRO A 280 11.75 11.29 -12.63
CA PRO A 280 10.70 12.29 -12.76
C PRO A 280 10.43 12.69 -14.22
N GLY A 281 9.15 12.73 -14.60
CA GLY A 281 8.71 13.09 -15.94
C GLY A 281 8.57 11.92 -16.93
N VAL A 282 9.05 10.72 -16.63
CA VAL A 282 8.80 9.53 -17.47
C VAL A 282 7.33 9.13 -17.35
N ASN A 283 6.66 8.91 -18.49
CA ASN A 283 5.28 8.45 -18.52
C ASN A 283 5.19 6.95 -18.21
N MET A 284 4.26 6.57 -17.32
CA MET A 284 4.09 5.20 -16.84
C MET A 284 3.61 4.24 -17.93
N GLY A 285 2.67 4.70 -18.77
CA GLY A 285 2.18 3.91 -19.91
C GLY A 285 3.27 3.66 -20.95
N GLU A 286 4.04 4.68 -21.33
CA GLU A 286 5.16 4.54 -22.27
C GLU A 286 6.27 3.63 -21.70
N LEU A 287 6.55 3.71 -20.40
CA LEU A 287 7.49 2.80 -19.73
C LEU A 287 7.03 1.36 -19.80
N SER A 288 5.72 1.11 -19.61
CA SER A 288 5.11 -0.22 -19.68
C SER A 288 5.37 -0.88 -21.03
N GLU A 289 5.04 -0.18 -22.11
CA GLU A 289 5.26 -0.68 -23.49
C GLU A 289 6.74 -0.96 -23.74
N ALA A 290 7.62 -0.01 -23.39
CA ALA A 290 9.04 -0.15 -23.60
C ALA A 290 9.68 -1.27 -22.77
N ALA A 291 9.20 -1.55 -21.56
CA ALA A 291 9.70 -2.63 -20.71
C ALA A 291 9.36 -4.01 -21.26
N VAL A 292 8.11 -4.19 -21.74
CA VAL A 292 7.66 -5.43 -22.38
C VAL A 292 8.45 -5.68 -23.65
N ASP A 293 8.56 -4.70 -24.55
CA ASP A 293 9.32 -4.81 -25.79
C ASP A 293 10.79 -5.17 -25.51
N TRP A 294 11.42 -4.50 -24.55
CA TRP A 294 12.79 -4.78 -24.15
C TRP A 294 12.99 -6.22 -23.66
N TYR A 295 12.05 -6.72 -22.85
CA TYR A 295 12.15 -8.08 -22.31
C TYR A 295 12.03 -9.13 -23.43
N ASP A 296 11.08 -9.00 -24.32
CA ASP A 296 10.86 -9.89 -25.47
C ASP A 296 12.09 -9.97 -26.38
N GLU A 297 12.77 -8.83 -26.58
CA GLU A 297 14.00 -8.77 -27.37
C GLU A 297 15.23 -9.33 -26.64
N SER A 298 15.33 -9.10 -25.34
CA SER A 298 16.52 -9.38 -24.52
C SER A 298 16.54 -10.79 -23.91
N VAL A 299 15.37 -11.40 -23.76
CA VAL A 299 15.16 -12.76 -23.17
C VAL A 299 14.31 -13.62 -24.12
N PRO A 300 14.90 -14.09 -25.25
CA PRO A 300 14.14 -14.85 -26.23
C PRO A 300 13.48 -16.09 -25.62
N GLY A 301 12.13 -16.16 -25.70
CA GLY A 301 11.32 -17.25 -25.15
C GLY A 301 10.94 -17.07 -23.68
N GLY A 302 11.35 -15.97 -23.04
CA GLY A 302 10.84 -15.57 -21.74
C GLY A 302 9.37 -15.13 -21.84
N ALA A 303 8.63 -15.30 -20.75
CA ALA A 303 7.21 -14.96 -20.65
C ALA A 303 6.92 -14.29 -19.31
N ALA A 304 7.70 -13.24 -19.01
CA ALA A 304 7.56 -12.51 -17.74
C ALA A 304 6.23 -11.74 -17.68
N TYR A 305 5.62 -11.81 -16.54
CA TYR A 305 4.62 -10.82 -16.13
C TYR A 305 5.33 -9.74 -15.29
N LEU A 306 5.16 -8.49 -15.67
CA LEU A 306 5.72 -7.34 -14.98
C LEU A 306 4.59 -6.54 -14.34
N MET A 307 4.77 -6.15 -13.09
CA MET A 307 3.89 -5.25 -12.37
C MET A 307 4.71 -4.24 -11.56
N GLY A 308 4.39 -2.96 -11.73
CA GLY A 308 4.82 -1.90 -10.82
C GLY A 308 3.59 -1.36 -10.12
N HIS A 309 3.59 -1.36 -8.80
CA HIS A 309 2.48 -0.84 -8.01
C HIS A 309 2.96 0.10 -6.91
N SER A 310 2.16 1.10 -6.57
CA SER A 310 2.47 1.98 -5.46
C SER A 310 2.26 1.28 -4.13
N ILE A 311 3.06 1.68 -3.15
CA ILE A 311 3.00 1.16 -1.79
C ILE A 311 3.05 2.30 -0.78
N GLY A 312 2.43 2.10 0.38
CA GLY A 312 2.38 3.14 1.41
C GLY A 312 1.68 2.66 2.67
N LEU A 313 0.44 3.07 2.85
CA LEU A 313 -0.44 2.58 3.92
C LEU A 313 -1.07 1.22 3.57
N GLN A 314 -1.08 0.87 2.30
CA GLN A 314 -1.52 -0.42 1.78
C GLN A 314 -0.42 -0.98 0.88
N VAL A 315 -0.42 -2.28 0.66
CA VAL A 315 0.58 -2.97 -0.15
C VAL A 315 0.43 -2.65 -1.63
N GLU A 316 -0.80 -2.56 -2.12
CA GLU A 316 -1.13 -2.23 -3.50
C GLU A 316 -2.17 -1.10 -3.53
N ASP A 317 -1.70 0.15 -3.55
CA ASP A 317 -2.60 1.30 -3.65
C ASP A 317 -3.04 1.57 -5.10
N MET A 318 -2.10 1.44 -6.06
CA MET A 318 -2.34 1.78 -7.46
C MET A 318 -1.36 1.04 -8.37
N HIS A 319 -1.89 0.45 -9.45
CA HIS A 319 -1.06 -0.05 -10.55
C HIS A 319 -0.43 1.12 -11.31
N LEU A 320 0.88 1.06 -11.53
CA LEU A 320 1.64 2.15 -12.16
C LEU A 320 2.12 1.78 -13.55
N PHE A 321 2.67 0.59 -13.74
CA PHE A 321 3.19 0.14 -15.03
C PHE A 321 3.33 -1.39 -15.06
N GLY A 322 3.45 -1.96 -16.24
CA GLY A 322 3.71 -3.38 -16.40
C GLY A 322 3.07 -4.01 -17.63
N THR A 323 2.93 -5.32 -17.62
CA THR A 323 2.39 -6.11 -18.74
C THR A 323 0.96 -5.71 -19.14
N LEU A 324 0.19 -5.22 -18.17
CA LEU A 324 -1.18 -4.72 -18.42
C LEU A 324 -1.23 -3.23 -18.82
N GLY A 325 -0.08 -2.62 -19.10
CA GLY A 325 0.04 -1.19 -19.37
C GLY A 325 0.22 -0.37 -18.10
N GLY A 326 -0.04 0.93 -18.19
CA GLY A 326 0.02 1.87 -17.08
C GLY A 326 -0.83 3.11 -17.37
N PRO A 327 -1.10 3.95 -16.35
CA PRO A 327 -1.86 5.17 -16.52
C PRO A 327 -1.07 6.20 -17.36
N ASP A 328 -1.79 7.11 -18.02
CA ASP A 328 -1.22 8.30 -18.66
C ASP A 328 -0.81 9.33 -17.58
N MET A 329 0.20 8.97 -16.82
CA MET A 329 0.73 9.74 -15.68
C MET A 329 2.24 9.66 -15.67
N ALA A 330 2.90 10.72 -15.21
CA ALA A 330 4.35 10.76 -15.08
C ALA A 330 4.81 10.41 -13.66
N PHE A 331 5.97 9.75 -13.55
CA PHE A 331 6.65 9.61 -12.27
C PHE A 331 7.03 10.97 -11.69
N GLU A 332 6.85 11.12 -10.39
CA GLU A 332 7.26 12.29 -9.61
C GLU A 332 8.30 11.88 -8.55
N GLU A 333 9.19 12.81 -8.18
CA GLU A 333 10.11 12.62 -7.05
C GLU A 333 9.35 12.25 -5.77
N ASN A 334 9.89 11.33 -4.98
CA ASN A 334 9.30 10.79 -3.76
C ASN A 334 8.11 9.82 -3.94
N MET A 335 7.80 9.38 -5.15
CA MET A 335 6.96 8.20 -5.32
C MET A 335 7.70 6.96 -4.82
N VAL A 336 7.02 6.11 -4.03
CA VAL A 336 7.54 4.82 -3.58
C VAL A 336 6.65 3.72 -4.16
N PHE A 337 7.27 2.69 -4.71
CA PHE A 337 6.59 1.63 -5.47
C PHE A 337 7.43 0.35 -5.49
N GLU A 338 6.77 -0.76 -5.79
CA GLU A 338 7.41 -2.03 -6.08
C GLU A 338 7.68 -2.18 -7.58
N ILE A 339 8.75 -2.89 -7.92
CA ILE A 339 8.96 -3.48 -9.23
C ILE A 339 8.96 -4.98 -9.04
N GLU A 340 7.86 -5.59 -9.42
CA GLU A 340 7.64 -7.03 -9.35
C GLU A 340 7.60 -7.63 -10.75
N ALA A 341 8.29 -8.76 -10.95
CA ALA A 341 8.19 -9.53 -12.17
C ALA A 341 8.28 -11.02 -11.86
N TRP A 342 7.48 -11.83 -12.54
CA TRP A 342 7.49 -13.28 -12.37
C TRP A 342 7.30 -14.04 -13.68
N GLU A 343 7.74 -15.27 -13.68
CA GLU A 343 7.60 -16.20 -14.79
C GLU A 343 7.28 -17.62 -14.28
N ASN A 344 6.53 -18.37 -15.05
CA ASN A 344 6.23 -19.77 -14.71
C ASN A 344 7.49 -20.63 -14.78
N TYR A 345 7.66 -21.47 -13.77
CA TYR A 345 8.71 -22.47 -13.68
C TYR A 345 8.12 -23.78 -13.20
N ARG A 346 8.01 -24.79 -14.08
CA ARG A 346 7.35 -26.07 -13.78
C ARG A 346 5.94 -25.86 -13.21
N ASP A 347 5.69 -26.37 -12.00
CA ASP A 347 4.42 -26.28 -11.30
C ASP A 347 4.35 -25.04 -10.36
N THR A 348 5.32 -24.14 -10.42
CA THR A 348 5.44 -22.96 -9.57
C THR A 348 5.74 -21.70 -10.38
N GLN A 349 6.05 -20.64 -9.69
CA GLN A 349 6.50 -19.36 -10.26
C GLN A 349 7.81 -18.94 -9.59
N LEU A 350 8.65 -18.30 -10.37
CA LEU A 350 9.83 -17.58 -9.88
C LEU A 350 9.62 -16.10 -10.13
N GLY A 351 10.02 -15.26 -9.18
CA GLY A 351 9.83 -13.83 -9.27
C GLY A 351 10.93 -13.04 -8.58
N VAL A 352 10.95 -11.78 -8.88
CA VAL A 352 11.73 -10.76 -8.19
C VAL A 352 10.80 -9.63 -7.81
N GLU A 353 10.94 -9.12 -6.60
CA GLU A 353 10.20 -7.96 -6.12
C GLU A 353 11.04 -7.21 -5.12
N ASP A 354 11.08 -5.91 -5.32
CA ASP A 354 11.81 -5.00 -4.44
C ASP A 354 11.19 -3.61 -4.49
N MET A 355 11.24 -2.92 -3.36
CA MET A 355 10.77 -1.55 -3.18
C MET A 355 11.77 -0.53 -3.72
N TYR A 356 11.26 0.45 -4.44
CA TYR A 356 12.02 1.56 -5.02
C TYR A 356 11.43 2.92 -4.63
N ILE A 357 12.26 3.93 -4.66
CA ILE A 357 11.87 5.34 -4.52
C ILE A 357 12.37 6.14 -5.70
N VAL A 358 11.49 6.97 -6.29
CA VAL A 358 11.87 7.95 -7.29
C VAL A 358 12.67 9.06 -6.62
N THR A 359 13.88 9.28 -7.09
CA THR A 359 14.77 10.37 -6.66
C THR A 359 14.75 11.50 -7.68
N ARG A 360 15.42 12.60 -7.37
CA ARG A 360 15.54 13.73 -8.28
C ARG A 360 16.02 13.36 -9.69
N ASP A 361 16.95 12.40 -9.81
CA ASP A 361 17.67 12.11 -11.06
C ASP A 361 17.43 10.67 -11.58
N GLY A 362 16.61 9.86 -10.90
CA GLY A 362 16.37 8.46 -11.27
C GLY A 362 15.49 7.74 -10.25
N CYS A 363 15.74 6.45 -10.01
CA CYS A 363 15.15 5.76 -8.89
C CYS A 363 16.21 4.94 -8.11
N ARG A 364 15.89 4.60 -6.88
CA ARG A 364 16.78 3.90 -5.96
C ARG A 364 16.05 2.78 -5.24
N LYS A 365 16.64 1.60 -5.27
CA LYS A 365 16.17 0.43 -4.52
C LYS A 365 16.32 0.66 -3.02
N LEU A 366 15.33 0.25 -2.24
CA LEU A 366 15.32 0.33 -0.77
C LEU A 366 15.80 -0.95 -0.10
N SER A 367 15.63 -2.11 -0.75
CA SER A 367 16.15 -3.39 -0.26
C SER A 367 17.60 -3.62 -0.73
N ALA A 368 18.35 -4.48 -0.01
CA ALA A 368 19.72 -4.85 -0.34
C ALA A 368 19.89 -6.36 -0.63
N LEU A 369 18.82 -7.14 -0.61
CA LEU A 369 18.87 -8.56 -0.91
C LEU A 369 19.04 -8.80 -2.42
N ALA A 370 19.90 -9.77 -2.77
CA ALA A 370 20.11 -10.12 -4.16
C ALA A 370 18.88 -10.83 -4.76
N PRO A 371 18.60 -10.62 -6.06
CA PRO A 371 17.53 -11.32 -6.79
C PRO A 371 18.04 -12.68 -7.28
N GLU A 372 18.27 -13.61 -6.37
CA GLU A 372 18.79 -14.96 -6.65
C GLU A 372 17.99 -16.04 -5.90
N VAL A 373 18.11 -17.30 -6.34
CA VAL A 373 17.64 -18.43 -5.54
C VAL A 373 18.64 -18.69 -4.41
N TYR A 374 18.20 -18.58 -3.18
CA TYR A 374 19.01 -18.87 -2.01
C TYR A 374 19.09 -20.39 -1.81
N GLU A 375 20.22 -20.99 -2.17
CA GLU A 375 20.49 -22.43 -2.00
C GLU A 375 20.80 -22.74 -0.51
N ILE A 376 20.02 -23.65 0.10
CA ILE A 376 20.05 -23.99 1.52
C ILE A 376 20.40 -25.45 1.73
#